data_464583a0ab550f0fafab72c78c9b8ebe
#
_entry.id   464583a0ab550f0fafab72c78c9b8ebe
#
_cell.length_a   1.000
_cell.length_b   1.000
_cell.length_c   1.000
_cell.angle_alpha   90.00
_cell.angle_beta   90.00
_cell.angle_gamma   90.00
#
_symmetry.space_group_name_H-M   'P 1'
#
loop_
_entity.id
_entity.type
_entity.pdbx_description
1 polymer ?
#
loop_
_entity_poly.entity_id
_entity_poly.type
_entity_poly.pdbx_seq_one_letter_code
_entity_poly.pdbx_strand_id
1 'polypeptide(L)'
;MPKVRIHDLEMYYEVRGKGFPLIMINWYSADSEGWDSFVPMVKELSKHYRVVAPDNRGTGRSKATKGDYSIKIMADDVAGLLDSLRISKANVLGRSMGGMVAQELAINHPKKVNGLILVCTTSRGFAYETSPQQREVHEKLRWMFAPPQGMSQEAIAEEILRLCFCKEFFDENKASIMSFISKYPTPLSTIRKQYDAMDKFYTYDRLRMISSKTLIIHGEDDKILVPDGARTLAKHIPKAELKIFKQAGHSVLEEKWYEAKPVILDFLKNLDAY
;
A
#
# COMPACT_ATOMS: atom_id res chain seq x y z
N MET A 1 1.28 23.95 2.89
CA MET A 1 1.07 22.49 2.89
C MET A 1 2.34 21.85 3.35
N PRO A 2 2.30 20.88 4.30
CA PRO A 2 3.51 20.36 4.91
C PRO A 2 4.31 19.53 3.89
N LYS A 3 5.55 19.93 3.69
CA LYS A 3 6.55 19.21 2.91
C LYS A 3 7.84 19.14 3.71
N VAL A 4 8.59 18.09 3.50
CA VAL A 4 9.89 17.89 4.13
C VAL A 4 10.88 17.38 3.11
N ARG A 5 12.15 17.81 3.23
CA ARG A 5 13.22 17.29 2.40
C ARG A 5 13.86 16.07 3.05
N ILE A 6 13.88 14.98 2.31
CA ILE A 6 14.48 13.70 2.70
C ILE A 6 15.40 13.29 1.55
N HIS A 7 16.70 13.41 1.74
CA HIS A 7 17.70 13.16 0.69
C HIS A 7 17.40 13.96 -0.61
N ASP A 8 17.11 13.27 -1.70
CA ASP A 8 16.76 13.81 -3.02
C ASP A 8 15.26 14.03 -3.23
N LEU A 9 14.44 13.77 -2.20
CA LEU A 9 13.00 13.83 -2.24
C LEU A 9 12.47 15.03 -1.43
N GLU A 10 11.62 15.85 -2.05
CA GLU A 10 10.71 16.75 -1.36
C GLU A 10 9.39 15.99 -1.15
N MET A 11 9.23 15.41 0.04
CA MET A 11 8.04 14.60 0.36
C MET A 11 6.91 15.46 0.91
N TYR A 12 5.76 15.35 0.29
CA TYR A 12 4.50 15.86 0.84
C TYR A 12 3.90 14.81 1.79
N TYR A 13 3.24 15.28 2.84
CA TYR A 13 2.51 14.41 3.77
C TYR A 13 1.32 15.15 4.38
N GLU A 14 0.30 14.40 4.75
CA GLU A 14 -0.81 14.89 5.57
C GLU A 14 -0.71 14.36 7.00
N VAL A 15 -1.17 15.18 7.95
CA VAL A 15 -1.30 14.77 9.35
C VAL A 15 -2.70 15.08 9.82
N ARG A 16 -3.40 14.08 10.34
CA ARG A 16 -4.74 14.24 10.92
C ARG A 16 -4.83 13.51 12.25
N GLY A 17 -5.60 14.08 13.18
CA GLY A 17 -5.81 13.50 14.51
C GLY A 17 -4.66 13.74 15.49
N LYS A 18 -4.74 13.05 16.62
CA LYS A 18 -3.79 13.14 17.76
C LYS A 18 -3.58 11.74 18.34
N GLY A 19 -2.62 11.59 19.25
CA GLY A 19 -2.32 10.31 19.91
C GLY A 19 -1.11 9.60 19.30
N PHE A 20 -1.06 8.27 19.44
CA PHE A 20 0.06 7.48 18.96
C PHE A 20 0.13 7.54 17.43
N PRO A 21 1.35 7.66 16.83
CA PRO A 21 1.48 7.80 15.39
C PRO A 21 1.06 6.53 14.63
N LEU A 22 0.28 6.71 13.56
CA LEU A 22 -0.05 5.71 12.56
C LEU A 22 0.36 6.25 11.19
N ILE A 23 1.38 5.66 10.58
CA ILE A 23 1.77 6.01 9.22
C ILE A 23 1.05 5.10 8.23
N MET A 24 0.45 5.69 7.17
CA MET A 24 -0.29 4.98 6.14
C MET A 24 0.43 5.12 4.80
N ILE A 25 1.01 4.01 4.31
CA ILE A 25 1.84 3.99 3.10
C ILE A 25 0.99 3.56 1.92
N ASN A 26 0.88 4.45 0.93
CA ASN A 26 0.03 4.28 -0.25
C ASN A 26 0.49 3.15 -1.17
N TRP A 27 -0.46 2.67 -1.97
CA TRP A 27 -0.25 1.69 -3.03
C TRP A 27 0.36 2.31 -4.30
N TYR A 28 0.54 1.49 -5.31
CA TYR A 28 1.08 1.82 -6.62
C TYR A 28 0.35 3.00 -7.28
N SER A 29 1.10 3.99 -7.74
CA SER A 29 0.64 5.20 -8.42
C SER A 29 -0.33 6.13 -7.65
N ALA A 30 -0.62 5.85 -6.38
CA ALA A 30 -1.56 6.61 -5.58
C ALA A 30 -0.90 7.71 -4.74
N ASP A 31 -1.65 8.76 -4.47
CA ASP A 31 -1.33 9.81 -3.50
C ASP A 31 -2.14 9.65 -2.20
N SER A 32 -1.90 10.51 -1.21
CA SER A 32 -2.55 10.43 0.09
C SER A 32 -4.07 10.70 0.07
N GLU A 33 -4.61 11.33 -0.98
CA GLU A 33 -6.07 11.52 -1.11
C GLU A 33 -6.78 10.20 -1.42
N GLY A 34 -6.09 9.22 -2.00
CA GLY A 34 -6.64 7.90 -2.29
C GLY A 34 -7.22 7.18 -1.08
N TRP A 35 -6.67 7.41 0.14
CA TRP A 35 -7.15 6.76 1.36
C TRP A 35 -8.59 7.11 1.77
N ASP A 36 -9.08 8.29 1.39
CA ASP A 36 -10.44 8.73 1.70
C ASP A 36 -11.35 8.77 0.45
N SER A 37 -10.93 8.17 -0.68
CA SER A 37 -11.62 8.27 -1.97
C SER A 37 -12.97 7.56 -2.02
N PHE A 38 -13.09 6.39 -1.41
CA PHE A 38 -14.32 5.59 -1.39
C PHE A 38 -14.92 5.49 0.00
N VAL A 39 -14.07 5.33 1.01
CA VAL A 39 -14.44 5.23 2.41
C VAL A 39 -13.52 6.14 3.23
N PRO A 40 -14.00 6.76 4.30
CA PRO A 40 -13.26 7.79 5.02
C PRO A 40 -12.22 7.19 5.98
N MET A 41 -11.22 6.45 5.43
CA MET A 41 -10.24 5.69 6.24
C MET A 41 -9.40 6.59 7.14
N VAL A 42 -8.78 7.63 6.58
CA VAL A 42 -7.96 8.58 7.36
C VAL A 42 -8.82 9.31 8.35
N LYS A 43 -10.02 9.75 7.96
CA LYS A 43 -10.96 10.44 8.84
C LYS A 43 -11.36 9.57 10.03
N GLU A 44 -11.65 8.27 9.81
CA GLU A 44 -12.07 7.36 10.88
C GLU A 44 -10.89 7.00 11.80
N LEU A 45 -9.72 6.66 11.25
CA LEU A 45 -8.55 6.30 12.04
C LEU A 45 -7.98 7.50 12.81
N SER A 46 -8.10 8.71 12.27
CA SER A 46 -7.64 9.93 12.93
C SER A 46 -8.46 10.35 14.18
N LYS A 47 -9.60 9.70 14.41
CA LYS A 47 -10.33 9.85 15.69
C LYS A 47 -9.56 9.24 16.87
N HIS A 48 -8.66 8.28 16.62
CA HIS A 48 -7.96 7.49 17.61
C HIS A 48 -6.43 7.66 17.55
N TYR A 49 -5.88 7.97 16.39
CA TYR A 49 -4.44 8.02 16.12
C TYR A 49 -4.02 9.33 15.44
N ARG A 50 -2.76 9.70 15.63
CA ARG A 50 -2.11 10.72 14.81
C ARG A 50 -1.75 10.09 13.46
N VAL A 51 -2.65 10.12 12.50
CA VAL A 51 -2.45 9.56 11.16
C VAL A 51 -1.49 10.45 10.36
N VAL A 52 -0.45 9.84 9.79
CA VAL A 52 0.50 10.47 8.85
C VAL A 52 0.39 9.73 7.53
N ALA A 53 -0.03 10.42 6.46
CA ALA A 53 -0.20 9.85 5.13
C ALA A 53 0.71 10.59 4.13
N PRO A 54 1.90 10.06 3.80
CA PRO A 54 2.76 10.65 2.79
C PRO A 54 2.30 10.31 1.37
N ASP A 55 2.57 11.23 0.44
CA ASP A 55 2.65 10.89 -0.97
C ASP A 55 4.00 10.19 -1.20
N ASN A 56 3.98 8.98 -1.75
CA ASN A 56 5.20 8.22 -2.03
C ASN A 56 6.12 8.96 -3.03
N ARG A 57 7.36 8.55 -3.13
CA ARG A 57 8.35 9.09 -4.07
C ARG A 57 7.77 9.25 -5.48
N GLY A 58 7.69 10.51 -5.96
CA GLY A 58 7.23 10.90 -7.30
C GLY A 58 5.73 10.83 -7.54
N THR A 59 4.91 10.50 -6.55
CA THR A 59 3.44 10.55 -6.66
C THR A 59 2.89 11.85 -6.05
N GLY A 60 1.69 12.20 -6.46
CA GLY A 60 0.95 13.31 -5.88
C GLY A 60 1.74 14.61 -5.88
N ARG A 61 1.95 15.15 -4.70
CA ARG A 61 2.67 16.41 -4.45
C ARG A 61 4.13 16.22 -4.06
N SER A 62 4.59 14.95 -3.94
CA SER A 62 5.99 14.61 -3.67
C SER A 62 6.84 14.68 -4.93
N LYS A 63 8.01 15.32 -4.84
CA LYS A 63 8.92 15.54 -5.98
C LYS A 63 10.29 14.92 -5.71
N ALA A 64 10.63 13.86 -6.43
CA ALA A 64 11.99 13.33 -6.48
C ALA A 64 12.78 14.04 -7.57
N THR A 65 13.97 14.56 -7.25
CA THR A 65 14.77 15.32 -8.20
C THR A 65 15.48 14.42 -9.22
N LYS A 66 16.06 13.32 -8.77
CA LYS A 66 16.73 12.28 -9.56
C LYS A 66 16.80 11.02 -8.69
N GLY A 67 17.16 9.91 -9.29
CA GLY A 67 17.49 8.71 -8.55
C GLY A 67 16.67 7.50 -8.94
N ASP A 68 17.17 6.38 -8.45
CA ASP A 68 16.56 5.08 -8.65
C ASP A 68 15.36 4.90 -7.73
N TYR A 69 14.45 4.05 -8.17
CA TYR A 69 13.33 3.59 -7.37
C TYR A 69 13.57 2.14 -6.96
N SER A 70 13.52 1.89 -5.68
CA SER A 70 13.40 0.55 -5.14
C SER A 70 12.48 0.60 -3.93
N ILE A 71 11.90 -0.52 -3.58
CA ILE A 71 11.04 -0.60 -2.39
C ILE A 71 11.84 -0.25 -1.13
N LYS A 72 13.13 -0.64 -1.09
CA LYS A 72 14.03 -0.26 0.02
C LYS A 72 14.23 1.26 0.11
N ILE A 73 14.50 1.95 -1.00
CA ILE A 73 14.64 3.42 -1.01
C ILE A 73 13.36 4.09 -0.51
N MET A 74 12.19 3.62 -0.92
CA MET A 74 10.92 4.13 -0.44
C MET A 74 10.73 3.89 1.07
N ALA A 75 11.22 2.78 1.61
CA ALA A 75 11.22 2.52 3.05
C ALA A 75 12.17 3.48 3.80
N ASP A 76 13.34 3.78 3.25
CA ASP A 76 14.27 4.76 3.79
C ASP A 76 13.68 6.18 3.74
N ASP A 77 12.89 6.52 2.71
CA ASP A 77 12.13 7.78 2.63
C ASP A 77 11.12 7.89 3.79
N VAL A 78 10.38 6.82 4.06
CA VAL A 78 9.42 6.77 5.18
C VAL A 78 10.15 6.89 6.53
N ALA A 79 11.28 6.22 6.69
CA ALA A 79 12.10 6.34 7.89
C ALA A 79 12.58 7.78 8.11
N GLY A 80 13.04 8.45 7.04
CA GLY A 80 13.44 9.86 7.04
C GLY A 80 12.28 10.82 7.36
N LEU A 81 11.07 10.52 6.89
CA LEU A 81 9.87 11.28 7.28
C LEU A 81 9.60 11.17 8.78
N LEU A 82 9.65 9.98 9.35
CA LEU A 82 9.47 9.77 10.79
C LEU A 82 10.50 10.56 11.60
N ASP A 83 11.78 10.56 11.20
CA ASP A 83 12.83 11.34 11.85
C ASP A 83 12.57 12.84 11.76
N SER A 84 12.20 13.34 10.58
CA SER A 84 11.89 14.75 10.37
C SER A 84 10.69 15.23 11.21
N LEU A 85 9.73 14.35 11.48
CA LEU A 85 8.57 14.60 12.32
C LEU A 85 8.85 14.35 13.84
N ARG A 86 10.09 13.95 14.17
CA ARG A 86 10.51 13.54 15.53
C ARG A 86 9.64 12.41 16.09
N ILE A 87 9.26 11.47 15.21
CA ILE A 87 8.52 10.26 15.57
C ILE A 87 9.53 9.12 15.70
N SER A 88 9.83 8.75 16.93
CA SER A 88 10.78 7.66 17.22
C SER A 88 10.21 6.29 16.85
N LYS A 89 8.89 6.11 16.98
CA LYS A 89 8.20 4.85 16.74
C LYS A 89 6.75 5.09 16.32
N ALA A 90 6.25 4.34 15.34
CA ALA A 90 4.89 4.45 14.82
C ALA A 90 4.28 3.06 14.56
N ASN A 91 2.96 2.97 14.56
CA ASN A 91 2.24 1.90 13.88
C ASN A 91 2.31 2.17 12.37
N VAL A 92 2.43 1.12 11.57
CA VAL A 92 2.61 1.22 10.12
C VAL A 92 1.53 0.42 9.43
N LEU A 93 0.74 1.06 8.57
CA LEU A 93 -0.20 0.40 7.67
C LEU A 93 0.28 0.61 6.24
N GLY A 94 0.57 -0.49 5.54
CA GLY A 94 0.97 -0.44 4.14
C GLY A 94 0.06 -1.30 3.29
N ARG A 95 -0.44 -0.73 2.17
CA ARG A 95 -1.30 -1.43 1.23
C ARG A 95 -0.58 -1.70 -0.09
N SER A 96 -0.69 -2.92 -0.61
CA SER A 96 -0.13 -3.32 -1.91
C SER A 96 1.37 -3.00 -1.99
N MET A 97 1.83 -2.16 -2.91
CA MET A 97 3.20 -1.64 -2.92
C MET A 97 3.61 -1.02 -1.57
N GLY A 98 2.71 -0.26 -0.94
CA GLY A 98 2.96 0.29 0.40
C GLY A 98 3.19 -0.79 1.46
N GLY A 99 2.59 -1.97 1.30
CA GLY A 99 2.86 -3.14 2.14
C GLY A 99 4.26 -3.73 1.90
N MET A 100 4.76 -3.68 0.66
CA MET A 100 6.16 -4.04 0.36
C MET A 100 7.13 -3.04 1.03
N VAL A 101 6.83 -1.74 0.94
CA VAL A 101 7.59 -0.67 1.61
C VAL A 101 7.57 -0.85 3.13
N ALA A 102 6.42 -1.18 3.71
CA ALA A 102 6.27 -1.43 5.14
C ALA A 102 7.07 -2.64 5.64
N GLN A 103 7.19 -3.69 4.83
CA GLN A 103 8.07 -4.84 5.12
C GLN A 103 9.54 -4.42 5.16
N GLU A 104 10.03 -3.69 4.14
CA GLU A 104 11.41 -3.19 4.12
C GLU A 104 11.68 -2.22 5.28
N LEU A 105 10.70 -1.37 5.64
CA LEU A 105 10.81 -0.50 6.82
C LEU A 105 10.95 -1.32 8.11
N ALA A 106 10.14 -2.36 8.28
CA ALA A 106 10.19 -3.21 9.48
C ALA A 106 11.47 -4.03 9.57
N ILE A 107 12.04 -4.44 8.44
CA ILE A 107 13.30 -5.20 8.37
C ILE A 107 14.51 -4.29 8.63
N ASN A 108 14.58 -3.13 7.96
CA ASN A 108 15.78 -2.28 7.99
C ASN A 108 15.74 -1.24 9.13
N HIS A 109 14.54 -0.85 9.60
CA HIS A 109 14.34 0.12 10.66
C HIS A 109 13.42 -0.41 11.78
N PRO A 110 13.70 -1.60 12.37
CA PRO A 110 12.78 -2.28 13.29
C PRO A 110 12.43 -1.45 14.53
N LYS A 111 13.33 -0.57 14.97
CA LYS A 111 13.09 0.32 16.11
C LYS A 111 12.01 1.38 15.84
N LYS A 112 11.72 1.69 14.58
CA LYS A 112 10.71 2.67 14.17
C LYS A 112 9.30 2.08 14.05
N VAL A 113 9.16 0.74 14.03
CA VAL A 113 7.87 0.05 13.84
C VAL A 113 7.38 -0.52 15.16
N ASN A 114 6.24 -0.04 15.64
CA ASN A 114 5.54 -0.57 16.81
C ASN A 114 4.68 -1.78 16.47
N GLY A 115 3.73 -1.60 15.58
CA GLY A 115 2.90 -2.62 14.98
C GLY A 115 2.85 -2.46 13.47
N LEU A 116 2.64 -3.55 12.76
CA LEU A 116 2.65 -3.61 11.31
C LEU A 116 1.32 -4.13 10.79
N ILE A 117 0.69 -3.41 9.86
CA ILE A 117 -0.52 -3.84 9.16
C ILE A 117 -0.19 -3.93 7.67
N LEU A 118 -0.29 -5.12 7.12
CA LEU A 118 0.00 -5.43 5.73
C LEU A 118 -1.32 -5.76 5.01
N VAL A 119 -1.69 -4.94 4.03
CA VAL A 119 -2.96 -5.09 3.32
C VAL A 119 -2.71 -5.44 1.86
N CYS A 120 -3.28 -6.54 1.37
CA CYS A 120 -3.20 -6.98 -0.03
C CYS A 120 -1.78 -6.86 -0.60
N THR A 121 -0.82 -7.52 0.04
CA THR A 121 0.61 -7.45 -0.32
C THR A 121 1.26 -8.83 -0.30
N THR A 122 2.48 -8.88 -0.78
CA THR A 122 3.27 -10.12 -0.92
C THR A 122 4.73 -9.87 -0.51
N SER A 123 5.51 -10.94 -0.36
CA SER A 123 6.96 -10.89 -0.11
C SER A 123 7.82 -11.06 -1.35
N ARG A 124 7.20 -11.23 -2.52
CA ARG A 124 7.90 -11.44 -3.80
C ARG A 124 7.27 -10.57 -4.87
N GLY A 125 8.10 -9.93 -5.68
CA GLY A 125 7.67 -9.14 -6.82
C GLY A 125 7.25 -9.98 -8.03
N PHE A 126 6.80 -9.31 -9.05
CA PHE A 126 6.25 -9.94 -10.25
C PHE A 126 7.25 -10.82 -11.02
N ALA A 127 8.55 -10.49 -10.98
CA ALA A 127 9.61 -11.29 -11.59
C ALA A 127 9.71 -12.72 -11.02
N TYR A 128 9.19 -12.94 -9.81
CA TYR A 128 9.20 -14.26 -9.15
C TYR A 128 7.92 -15.05 -9.37
N GLU A 129 6.98 -14.51 -10.15
CA GLU A 129 5.71 -15.16 -10.43
C GLU A 129 5.86 -16.23 -11.53
N THR A 130 5.38 -17.43 -11.24
CA THR A 130 5.45 -18.57 -12.16
C THR A 130 4.11 -18.93 -12.80
N SER A 131 2.99 -18.52 -12.20
CA SER A 131 1.64 -18.79 -12.68
C SER A 131 1.36 -18.03 -13.98
N PRO A 132 0.93 -18.70 -15.08
CA PRO A 132 0.54 -18.02 -16.31
C PRO A 132 -0.56 -16.99 -16.11
N GLN A 133 -1.55 -17.29 -15.25
CA GLN A 133 -2.67 -16.40 -14.96
C GLN A 133 -2.19 -15.11 -14.26
N GLN A 134 -1.26 -15.21 -13.33
CA GLN A 134 -0.69 -14.04 -12.66
C GLN A 134 0.18 -13.22 -13.60
N ARG A 135 0.92 -13.84 -14.50
CA ARG A 135 1.70 -13.11 -15.53
C ARG A 135 0.80 -12.29 -16.45
N GLU A 136 -0.36 -12.81 -16.84
CA GLU A 136 -1.35 -12.06 -17.63
C GLU A 136 -1.86 -10.83 -16.86
N VAL A 137 -2.17 -10.99 -15.58
CA VAL A 137 -2.60 -9.86 -14.73
C VAL A 137 -1.51 -8.81 -14.62
N HIS A 138 -0.25 -9.22 -14.39
CA HIS A 138 0.87 -8.28 -14.30
C HIS A 138 1.14 -7.59 -15.65
N GLU A 139 0.94 -8.27 -16.78
CA GLU A 139 1.02 -7.62 -18.09
C GLU A 139 -0.04 -6.54 -18.26
N LYS A 140 -1.28 -6.78 -17.82
CA LYS A 140 -2.33 -5.75 -17.82
C LYS A 140 -1.95 -4.54 -16.96
N LEU A 141 -1.28 -4.72 -15.82
CA LEU A 141 -0.80 -3.59 -15.01
C LEU A 141 0.22 -2.72 -15.76
N ARG A 142 0.98 -3.30 -16.68
CA ARG A 142 1.92 -2.54 -17.55
C ARG A 142 1.21 -1.62 -18.53
N TRP A 143 -0.05 -1.86 -18.85
CA TRP A 143 -0.84 -0.99 -19.73
C TRP A 143 -0.96 0.44 -19.18
N MET A 144 -0.79 0.63 -17.88
CA MET A 144 -0.76 1.98 -17.28
C MET A 144 0.36 2.87 -17.86
N PHE A 145 1.46 2.29 -18.37
CA PHE A 145 2.58 3.04 -18.95
C PHE A 145 3.04 2.53 -20.32
N ALA A 146 2.52 1.39 -20.76
CA ALA A 146 2.78 0.78 -22.07
C ALA A 146 1.48 0.17 -22.61
N PRO A 147 0.49 1.00 -23.01
CA PRO A 147 -0.82 0.53 -23.41
C PRO A 147 -0.79 -0.24 -24.75
N PRO A 148 -1.69 -1.21 -24.95
CA PRO A 148 -1.90 -1.82 -26.26
C PRO A 148 -2.32 -0.79 -27.31
N GLN A 149 -1.87 -1.00 -28.55
CA GLN A 149 -2.22 -0.12 -29.65
C GLN A 149 -3.75 -0.08 -29.88
N GLY A 150 -4.31 1.12 -30.00
CA GLY A 150 -5.72 1.33 -30.29
C GLY A 150 -6.67 1.24 -29.09
N MET A 151 -6.16 0.92 -27.89
CA MET A 151 -6.99 0.90 -26.68
C MET A 151 -7.10 2.31 -26.07
N SER A 152 -8.33 2.74 -25.73
CA SER A 152 -8.54 4.03 -25.08
C SER A 152 -8.10 4.01 -23.62
N GLN A 153 -7.76 5.18 -23.07
CA GLN A 153 -7.38 5.29 -21.65
C GLN A 153 -8.51 4.82 -20.70
N GLU A 154 -9.76 5.08 -21.08
CA GLU A 154 -10.92 4.63 -20.31
C GLU A 154 -11.03 3.11 -20.30
N ALA A 155 -10.85 2.45 -21.44
CA ALA A 155 -10.86 0.99 -21.52
C ALA A 155 -9.72 0.36 -20.72
N ILE A 156 -8.52 0.96 -20.74
CA ILE A 156 -7.38 0.53 -19.93
C ILE A 156 -7.71 0.67 -18.44
N ALA A 157 -8.24 1.83 -18.04
CA ALA A 157 -8.63 2.07 -16.64
C ALA A 157 -9.68 1.06 -16.17
N GLU A 158 -10.71 0.79 -16.99
CA GLU A 158 -11.74 -0.20 -16.65
C GLU A 158 -11.15 -1.59 -16.47
N GLU A 159 -10.29 -2.05 -17.39
CA GLU A 159 -9.65 -3.38 -17.30
C GLU A 159 -8.80 -3.51 -16.02
N ILE A 160 -8.03 -2.48 -15.68
CA ILE A 160 -7.20 -2.49 -14.46
C ILE A 160 -8.05 -2.44 -13.20
N LEU A 161 -9.09 -1.59 -13.17
CA LEU A 161 -9.97 -1.47 -12.02
C LEU A 161 -10.81 -2.74 -11.80
N ARG A 162 -11.18 -3.47 -12.86
CA ARG A 162 -11.79 -4.80 -12.75
C ARG A 162 -10.89 -5.84 -12.07
N LEU A 163 -9.58 -5.68 -12.11
CA LEU A 163 -8.65 -6.53 -11.36
C LEU A 163 -8.58 -6.16 -9.88
N CYS A 164 -8.86 -4.89 -9.55
CA CYS A 164 -8.73 -4.36 -8.19
C CYS A 164 -9.90 -4.75 -7.26
N PHE A 165 -11.09 -5.02 -7.81
CA PHE A 165 -12.28 -5.29 -7.03
C PHE A 165 -12.84 -6.69 -7.29
N CYS A 166 -13.60 -7.24 -6.34
CA CYS A 166 -14.41 -8.41 -6.66
C CYS A 166 -15.49 -8.03 -7.69
N LYS A 167 -15.93 -9.03 -8.45
CA LYS A 167 -16.82 -8.77 -9.60
C LYS A 167 -18.11 -8.07 -9.19
N GLU A 168 -18.74 -8.55 -8.14
CA GLU A 168 -20.01 -8.05 -7.64
C GLU A 168 -19.90 -6.58 -7.22
N PHE A 169 -18.89 -6.25 -6.43
CA PHE A 169 -18.65 -4.87 -5.98
C PHE A 169 -18.34 -3.93 -7.15
N PHE A 170 -17.52 -4.38 -8.11
CA PHE A 170 -17.21 -3.59 -9.29
C PHE A 170 -18.46 -3.29 -10.12
N ASP A 171 -19.28 -4.29 -10.40
CA ASP A 171 -20.46 -4.14 -11.23
C ASP A 171 -21.51 -3.22 -10.56
N GLU A 172 -21.70 -3.31 -9.25
CA GLU A 172 -22.61 -2.45 -8.49
C GLU A 172 -22.11 -1.00 -8.37
N ASN A 173 -20.80 -0.78 -8.33
CA ASN A 173 -20.20 0.52 -8.05
C ASN A 173 -19.43 1.11 -9.24
N LYS A 174 -19.54 0.53 -10.44
CA LYS A 174 -18.73 0.87 -11.63
C LYS A 174 -18.68 2.37 -11.90
N ALA A 175 -19.81 3.06 -11.89
CA ALA A 175 -19.87 4.49 -12.18
C ALA A 175 -19.05 5.31 -11.17
N SER A 176 -19.15 4.98 -9.89
CA SER A 176 -18.39 5.65 -8.83
C SER A 176 -16.88 5.35 -8.94
N ILE A 177 -16.51 4.08 -9.18
CA ILE A 177 -15.14 3.63 -9.35
C ILE A 177 -14.49 4.34 -10.55
N MET A 178 -15.17 4.37 -11.70
CA MET A 178 -14.67 5.00 -12.93
C MET A 178 -14.64 6.54 -12.83
N SER A 179 -15.43 7.15 -11.97
CA SER A 179 -15.43 8.61 -11.77
C SER A 179 -14.30 9.11 -10.90
N PHE A 180 -13.57 8.21 -10.21
CA PHE A 180 -12.45 8.63 -9.38
C PHE A 180 -11.27 9.07 -10.24
N ILE A 181 -11.03 10.37 -10.26
CA ILE A 181 -9.87 10.97 -10.92
C ILE A 181 -9.03 11.65 -9.84
N SER A 182 -7.78 11.19 -9.69
CA SER A 182 -6.83 11.86 -8.80
C SER A 182 -6.59 13.30 -9.27
N LYS A 183 -6.62 14.26 -8.33
CA LYS A 183 -6.23 15.65 -8.59
C LYS A 183 -4.77 15.81 -8.97
N TYR A 184 -3.95 14.85 -8.58
CA TYR A 184 -2.51 14.85 -8.76
C TYR A 184 -2.07 13.58 -9.49
N PRO A 185 -2.36 13.47 -10.80
CA PRO A 185 -2.04 12.26 -11.56
C PRO A 185 -0.54 11.96 -11.52
N THR A 186 -0.20 10.74 -11.24
CA THR A 186 1.19 10.29 -11.18
C THR A 186 1.79 10.26 -12.59
N PRO A 187 2.97 10.88 -12.80
CA PRO A 187 3.65 10.85 -14.11
C PRO A 187 3.95 9.42 -14.57
N LEU A 188 3.78 9.14 -15.87
CA LEU A 188 4.01 7.82 -16.47
C LEU A 188 5.42 7.27 -16.17
N SER A 189 6.43 8.14 -16.15
CA SER A 189 7.80 7.77 -15.78
C SER A 189 7.91 7.27 -14.33
N THR A 190 7.14 7.84 -13.41
CA THR A 190 7.07 7.39 -12.01
C THR A 190 6.31 6.08 -11.91
N ILE A 191 5.18 5.96 -12.60
CA ILE A 191 4.40 4.71 -12.66
C ILE A 191 5.30 3.55 -13.09
N ARG A 192 6.06 3.73 -14.18
CA ARG A 192 7.02 2.73 -14.66
C ARG A 192 8.10 2.40 -13.63
N LYS A 193 8.73 3.41 -13.02
CA LYS A 193 9.78 3.21 -11.99
C LYS A 193 9.25 2.46 -10.76
N GLN A 194 8.04 2.76 -10.33
CA GLN A 194 7.41 2.04 -9.22
C GLN A 194 7.09 0.58 -9.61
N TYR A 195 6.60 0.35 -10.84
CA TYR A 195 6.40 -1.00 -11.35
C TYR A 195 7.70 -1.80 -11.35
N ASP A 196 8.78 -1.24 -11.91
CA ASP A 196 10.10 -1.89 -11.96
C ASP A 196 10.65 -2.17 -10.55
N ALA A 197 10.34 -1.31 -9.57
CA ALA A 197 10.71 -1.52 -8.17
C ALA A 197 9.92 -2.67 -7.52
N MET A 198 8.62 -2.78 -7.81
CA MET A 198 7.79 -3.90 -7.35
C MET A 198 8.17 -5.21 -8.03
N ASP A 199 8.47 -5.18 -9.32
CA ASP A 199 8.85 -6.36 -10.09
C ASP A 199 10.07 -7.07 -9.46
N LYS A 200 11.06 -6.29 -9.02
CA LYS A 200 12.31 -6.78 -8.41
C LYS A 200 12.23 -7.02 -6.89
N PHE A 201 11.08 -6.74 -6.27
CA PHE A 201 10.94 -6.82 -4.83
C PHE A 201 11.09 -8.23 -4.29
N TYR A 202 11.87 -8.40 -3.20
CA TYR A 202 12.04 -9.69 -2.56
C TYR A 202 12.43 -9.54 -1.09
N THR A 203 11.55 -9.99 -0.20
CA THR A 203 11.79 -10.03 1.25
C THR A 203 11.62 -11.43 1.85
N TYR A 204 11.25 -12.43 1.06
CA TYR A 204 10.85 -13.76 1.53
C TYR A 204 11.85 -14.36 2.54
N ASP A 205 13.14 -14.35 2.24
CA ASP A 205 14.17 -14.93 3.10
C ASP A 205 14.43 -14.10 4.38
N ARG A 206 13.95 -12.85 4.41
CA ARG A 206 14.13 -11.90 5.51
C ARG A 206 12.87 -11.67 6.35
N LEU A 207 11.73 -12.32 6.04
CA LEU A 207 10.46 -12.14 6.75
C LEU A 207 10.57 -12.43 8.25
N ARG A 208 11.40 -13.42 8.64
CA ARG A 208 11.67 -13.75 10.04
C ARG A 208 12.36 -12.63 10.84
N MET A 209 12.92 -11.62 10.17
CA MET A 209 13.54 -10.45 10.80
C MET A 209 12.49 -9.42 11.25
N ILE A 210 11.24 -9.50 10.77
CA ILE A 210 10.14 -8.64 11.21
C ILE A 210 9.76 -9.03 12.63
N SER A 211 10.13 -8.21 13.61
CA SER A 211 9.95 -8.47 15.04
C SER A 211 8.66 -7.88 15.63
N SER A 212 8.04 -6.92 14.94
CA SER A 212 6.78 -6.29 15.34
C SER A 212 5.61 -7.27 15.26
N LYS A 213 4.60 -7.12 16.14
CA LYS A 213 3.30 -7.76 15.92
C LYS A 213 2.76 -7.31 14.55
N THR A 214 2.22 -8.24 13.78
CA THR A 214 1.81 -7.98 12.40
C THR A 214 0.40 -8.49 12.15
N LEU A 215 -0.48 -7.62 11.66
CA LEU A 215 -1.78 -7.98 11.11
C LEU A 215 -1.68 -8.00 9.59
N ILE A 216 -2.13 -9.09 8.97
CA ILE A 216 -2.20 -9.24 7.53
C ILE A 216 -3.68 -9.30 7.14
N ILE A 217 -4.08 -8.41 6.24
CA ILE A 217 -5.45 -8.32 5.70
C ILE A 217 -5.39 -8.59 4.21
N HIS A 218 -6.28 -9.46 3.70
CA HIS A 218 -6.31 -9.80 2.27
C HIS A 218 -7.72 -10.13 1.81
N GLY A 219 -8.02 -9.84 0.55
CA GLY A 219 -9.26 -10.26 -0.11
C GLY A 219 -9.11 -11.66 -0.70
N GLU A 220 -10.14 -12.53 -0.54
CA GLU A 220 -10.11 -13.90 -1.07
C GLU A 220 -10.04 -13.93 -2.61
N ASP A 221 -10.65 -12.92 -3.25
CA ASP A 221 -10.76 -12.80 -4.71
C ASP A 221 -9.73 -11.85 -5.32
N ASP A 222 -8.64 -11.53 -4.58
CA ASP A 222 -7.55 -10.68 -5.08
C ASP A 222 -6.86 -11.34 -6.27
N LYS A 223 -7.00 -10.71 -7.45
CA LYS A 223 -6.43 -11.18 -8.71
C LYS A 223 -5.04 -10.59 -8.97
N ILE A 224 -4.71 -9.47 -8.34
CA ILE A 224 -3.43 -8.76 -8.53
C ILE A 224 -2.32 -9.44 -7.72
N LEU A 225 -2.56 -9.63 -6.44
CA LEU A 225 -1.65 -10.33 -5.53
C LEU A 225 -2.44 -11.43 -4.81
N VAL A 226 -2.39 -12.63 -5.37
CA VAL A 226 -3.20 -13.75 -4.87
C VAL A 226 -3.00 -14.01 -3.37
N PRO A 227 -4.04 -14.50 -2.66
CA PRO A 227 -4.01 -14.72 -1.20
C PRO A 227 -2.87 -15.60 -0.69
N ASP A 228 -2.24 -16.41 -1.55
CA ASP A 228 -1.09 -17.24 -1.19
C ASP A 228 0.12 -16.41 -0.77
N GLY A 229 0.25 -15.18 -1.29
CA GLY A 229 1.24 -14.21 -0.81
C GLY A 229 1.01 -13.86 0.67
N ALA A 230 -0.23 -13.59 1.05
CA ALA A 230 -0.62 -13.30 2.43
C ALA A 230 -0.43 -14.50 3.36
N ARG A 231 -0.78 -15.71 2.91
CA ARG A 231 -0.53 -16.95 3.66
C ARG A 231 0.98 -17.18 3.88
N THR A 232 1.79 -16.86 2.87
CA THR A 232 3.25 -16.91 2.96
C THR A 232 3.78 -15.92 4.00
N LEU A 233 3.30 -14.68 4.00
CA LEU A 233 3.66 -13.68 5.00
C LEU A 233 3.30 -14.16 6.42
N ALA A 234 2.07 -14.66 6.62
CA ALA A 234 1.60 -15.14 7.90
C ALA A 234 2.41 -16.33 8.43
N LYS A 235 2.85 -17.20 7.54
CA LYS A 235 3.67 -18.38 7.90
C LYS A 235 5.08 -18.01 8.35
N HIS A 236 5.67 -16.95 7.78
CA HIS A 236 7.10 -16.66 7.95
C HIS A 236 7.38 -15.44 8.85
N ILE A 237 6.41 -14.58 9.11
CA ILE A 237 6.54 -13.49 10.09
C ILE A 237 6.18 -14.03 11.47
N PRO A 238 7.10 -13.98 12.47
CA PRO A 238 6.93 -14.72 13.74
C PRO A 238 5.69 -14.36 14.57
N LYS A 239 5.20 -13.12 14.46
CA LYS A 239 4.07 -12.62 15.26
C LYS A 239 2.97 -12.08 14.35
N ALA A 240 2.62 -12.86 13.32
CA ALA A 240 1.62 -12.48 12.35
C ALA A 240 0.26 -13.13 12.61
N GLU A 241 -0.79 -12.32 12.44
CA GLU A 241 -2.18 -12.75 12.39
C GLU A 241 -2.69 -12.49 10.97
N LEU A 242 -3.44 -13.45 10.40
CA LEU A 242 -3.99 -13.35 9.04
C LEU A 242 -5.52 -13.26 9.10
N LYS A 243 -6.06 -12.25 8.40
CA LYS A 243 -7.48 -12.10 8.16
C LYS A 243 -7.75 -12.04 6.65
N ILE A 244 -8.43 -13.05 6.12
CA ILE A 244 -8.90 -13.07 4.73
C ILE A 244 -10.38 -12.76 4.72
N PHE A 245 -10.78 -11.80 3.89
CA PHE A 245 -12.17 -11.40 3.69
C PHE A 245 -12.72 -12.06 2.43
N LYS A 246 -13.83 -12.76 2.57
CA LYS A 246 -14.54 -13.37 1.43
C LYS A 246 -15.21 -12.28 0.59
N GLN A 247 -15.41 -12.57 -0.69
CA GLN A 247 -16.04 -11.65 -1.63
C GLN A 247 -15.39 -10.26 -1.59
N ALA A 248 -14.07 -10.24 -1.64
CA ALA A 248 -13.26 -9.03 -1.68
C ALA A 248 -12.03 -9.26 -2.54
N GLY A 249 -11.70 -8.29 -3.37
CA GLY A 249 -10.54 -8.27 -4.24
C GLY A 249 -9.33 -7.58 -3.62
N HIS A 250 -8.51 -6.98 -4.48
CA HIS A 250 -7.33 -6.20 -4.09
C HIS A 250 -7.67 -4.92 -3.32
N SER A 251 -8.87 -4.40 -3.53
CA SER A 251 -9.40 -3.22 -2.83
C SER A 251 -10.20 -3.58 -1.57
N VAL A 252 -9.75 -4.58 -0.82
CA VAL A 252 -10.45 -5.14 0.35
C VAL A 252 -10.88 -4.09 1.37
N LEU A 253 -10.12 -3.01 1.55
CA LEU A 253 -10.49 -1.96 2.50
C LEU A 253 -11.65 -1.09 2.00
N GLU A 254 -11.79 -0.87 0.71
CA GLU A 254 -12.93 -0.19 0.12
C GLU A 254 -14.18 -1.10 0.13
N GLU A 255 -13.98 -2.36 -0.20
CA GLU A 255 -15.06 -3.35 -0.30
C GLU A 255 -15.62 -3.78 1.07
N LYS A 256 -14.74 -3.87 2.09
CA LYS A 256 -15.05 -4.44 3.41
C LYS A 256 -14.69 -3.50 4.57
N TRP A 257 -14.72 -2.18 4.37
CA TRP A 257 -14.30 -1.22 5.40
C TRP A 257 -14.99 -1.40 6.74
N TYR A 258 -16.30 -1.60 6.72
CA TYR A 258 -17.07 -1.73 7.96
C TYR A 258 -16.74 -3.01 8.74
N GLU A 259 -16.25 -4.05 8.07
CA GLU A 259 -15.77 -5.28 8.67
C GLU A 259 -14.28 -5.20 9.04
N ALA A 260 -13.46 -4.55 8.21
CA ALA A 260 -12.01 -4.44 8.40
C ALA A 260 -11.63 -3.41 9.48
N LYS A 261 -12.38 -2.29 9.56
CA LYS A 261 -12.10 -1.21 10.53
C LYS A 261 -12.04 -1.71 11.98
N PRO A 262 -13.02 -2.46 12.52
CA PRO A 262 -12.94 -2.97 13.88
C PRO A 262 -11.74 -3.90 14.09
N VAL A 263 -11.38 -4.72 13.12
CA VAL A 263 -10.20 -5.61 13.18
C VAL A 263 -8.90 -4.78 13.28
N ILE A 264 -8.78 -3.73 12.47
CA ILE A 264 -7.63 -2.81 12.50
C ILE A 264 -7.54 -2.09 13.84
N LEU A 265 -8.66 -1.52 14.32
CA LEU A 265 -8.69 -0.77 15.58
C LEU A 265 -8.40 -1.67 16.79
N ASP A 266 -8.93 -2.88 16.81
CA ASP A 266 -8.67 -3.84 17.89
C ASP A 266 -7.20 -4.26 17.92
N PHE A 267 -6.62 -4.58 16.75
CA PHE A 267 -5.20 -4.87 16.63
C PHE A 267 -4.34 -3.71 17.16
N LEU A 268 -4.60 -2.49 16.72
CA LEU A 268 -3.84 -1.31 17.13
C LEU A 268 -3.97 -1.03 18.63
N LYS A 269 -5.17 -1.14 19.20
CA LYS A 269 -5.43 -0.98 20.64
C LYS A 269 -4.66 -2.00 21.48
N ASN A 270 -4.54 -3.22 21.02
CA ASN A 270 -3.80 -4.28 21.71
C ASN A 270 -2.25 -4.12 21.62
N LEU A 271 -1.75 -3.16 20.82
CA LEU A 271 -0.35 -2.75 20.80
C LEU A 271 -0.05 -1.68 21.85
N ASP A 272 -1.01 -0.80 22.11
CA ASP A 272 -0.86 0.34 23.04
C ASP A 272 -0.95 -0.09 24.51
N ALA A 273 -1.36 -1.34 24.78
CA ALA A 273 -1.53 -1.90 26.13
C ALA A 273 -0.22 -2.43 26.77
N TYR A 274 0.95 -2.22 26.13
CA TYR A 274 2.26 -2.67 26.65
C TYR A 274 3.28 -1.51 26.72
#